data_c9c0a6645230a61fd700fb320e8c44b3
#
_entry.id   c9c0a6645230a61fd700fb320e8c44b3
#
_cell.length_a   1.000
_cell.length_b   1.000
_cell.length_c   1.000
_cell.angle_alpha   90.00
_cell.angle_beta   90.00
_cell.angle_gamma   90.00
#
_symmetry.space_group_name_H-M   'P 1'
#
loop_
_entity.id
_entity.type
_entity.pdbx_description
1 polymer ?
#
loop_
_entity_poly.entity_id
_entity_poly.type
_entity_poly.pdbx_seq_one_letter_code
_entity_poly.pdbx_strand_id
1 'polypeptide(L)'
;FEYMNNNFKENINFPNYWIWNGFKICWSVAGEDNKVPIIFLHGFGASRKHWRNNLEYFAKRNCASYSLDLIGFGDSDQPGIRQIGKLNNEIWSNQVKDFIAQVIRPKNSRKVILIGNSLGSLVALTCAVKLEDQIAKVIASPLPDQIQENKKSKTKKLSFKKFQDKFIRI
;
A
#
# COMPACT_ATOMS: atom_id res chain seq x y z
N PHE A 1 -6.42 -27.84 -26.52
CA PHE A 1 -6.95 -26.50 -26.09
C PHE A 1 -7.27 -26.43 -24.60
N GLU A 2 -6.79 -27.37 -23.75
CA GLU A 2 -7.13 -27.41 -22.30
C GLU A 2 -5.92 -27.27 -21.37
N TYR A 3 -4.71 -26.93 -21.85
CA TYR A 3 -3.49 -26.93 -21.03
C TYR A 3 -3.01 -25.55 -20.54
N MET A 4 -3.79 -24.47 -20.73
CA MET A 4 -3.35 -23.10 -20.36
C MET A 4 -4.01 -22.50 -19.09
N ASN A 5 -4.83 -23.24 -18.33
CA ASN A 5 -5.65 -22.65 -17.27
C ASN A 5 -5.26 -22.98 -15.82
N ASN A 6 -4.16 -23.68 -15.54
CA ASN A 6 -3.88 -24.11 -14.15
C ASN A 6 -2.76 -23.38 -13.41
N ASN A 7 -2.00 -22.48 -14.05
CA ASN A 7 -0.85 -21.84 -13.40
C ASN A 7 -1.21 -20.54 -12.62
N PHE A 8 -2.44 -20.03 -12.71
CA PHE A 8 -2.81 -18.79 -12.03
C PHE A 8 -3.26 -18.97 -10.56
N LYS A 9 -3.65 -20.20 -10.15
CA LYS A 9 -4.17 -20.45 -8.80
C LYS A 9 -3.10 -20.68 -7.73
N GLU A 10 -1.89 -21.08 -8.10
CA GLU A 10 -0.89 -21.54 -7.12
C GLU A 10 -0.08 -20.42 -6.47
N ASN A 11 0.02 -19.23 -7.06
CA ASN A 11 0.92 -18.19 -6.57
C ASN A 11 0.31 -17.17 -5.58
N ILE A 12 -1.00 -17.15 -5.39
CA ILE A 12 -1.66 -16.10 -4.59
C ILE A 12 -1.53 -16.32 -3.08
N ASN A 13 -1.32 -17.57 -2.67
CA ASN A 13 -1.26 -17.95 -1.25
C ASN A 13 0.15 -18.02 -0.66
N PHE A 14 1.20 -17.94 -1.47
CA PHE A 14 2.55 -17.96 -0.94
C PHE A 14 3.00 -16.55 -0.58
N PRO A 15 3.41 -16.35 0.69
CA PRO A 15 3.95 -15.08 1.12
C PRO A 15 5.32 -14.87 0.48
N ASN A 16 5.53 -13.66 -0.07
CA ASN A 16 6.85 -13.17 -0.40
C ASN A 16 7.40 -12.38 0.77
N TYR A 17 8.72 -12.29 0.83
CA TYR A 17 9.39 -11.52 1.88
C TYR A 17 10.39 -10.55 1.26
N TRP A 18 10.54 -9.40 1.90
CA TRP A 18 11.48 -8.35 1.56
C TRP A 18 12.10 -7.81 2.85
N ILE A 19 13.39 -7.54 2.84
CA ILE A 19 14.07 -6.96 3.98
C ILE A 19 14.09 -5.45 3.84
N TRP A 20 13.42 -4.78 4.77
CA TRP A 20 13.33 -3.34 4.84
C TRP A 20 13.93 -2.83 6.17
N ASN A 21 15.03 -2.07 6.08
CA ASN A 21 15.77 -1.57 7.25
C ASN A 21 16.10 -2.68 8.29
N GLY A 22 16.44 -3.88 7.80
CA GLY A 22 16.75 -5.04 8.65
C GLY A 22 15.53 -5.82 9.14
N PHE A 23 14.30 -5.38 8.83
CA PHE A 23 13.06 -6.07 9.20
C PHE A 23 12.48 -6.87 8.02
N LYS A 24 12.00 -8.06 8.32
CA LYS A 24 11.32 -8.91 7.36
C LYS A 24 9.89 -8.41 7.14
N ILE A 25 9.58 -8.04 5.92
CA ILE A 25 8.27 -7.56 5.49
C ILE A 25 7.61 -8.61 4.61
N CYS A 26 6.37 -8.96 4.92
CA CYS A 26 5.59 -9.93 4.20
C CYS A 26 4.65 -9.26 3.20
N TRP A 27 4.55 -9.81 1.99
CA TRP A 27 3.67 -9.31 0.94
C TRP A 27 3.18 -10.43 0.04
N SER A 28 2.14 -10.16 -0.73
CA SER A 28 1.58 -11.06 -1.73
C SER A 28 1.40 -10.33 -3.05
N VAL A 29 1.44 -11.07 -4.15
CA VAL A 29 1.22 -10.54 -5.50
C VAL A 29 0.34 -11.48 -6.31
N ALA A 30 -0.45 -10.90 -7.20
CA ALA A 30 -1.17 -11.60 -8.25
C ALA A 30 -1.10 -10.79 -9.56
N GLY A 31 -1.05 -11.48 -10.68
CA GLY A 31 -0.90 -10.87 -12.01
C GLY A 31 0.57 -10.75 -12.44
N GLU A 32 0.77 -10.27 -13.66
CA GLU A 32 2.08 -10.16 -14.29
C GLU A 32 2.74 -8.82 -13.94
N ASP A 33 4.05 -8.84 -13.65
CA ASP A 33 4.81 -7.66 -13.22
C ASP A 33 4.77 -6.48 -14.20
N ASN A 34 4.55 -6.71 -15.50
CA ASN A 34 4.49 -5.68 -16.53
C ASN A 34 3.13 -4.99 -16.68
N LYS A 35 2.15 -5.34 -15.86
CA LYS A 35 0.80 -4.77 -15.87
C LYS A 35 0.71 -3.53 -14.98
N VAL A 36 -0.48 -2.87 -14.94
CA VAL A 36 -0.68 -1.69 -14.08
C VAL A 36 -0.50 -2.07 -12.60
N PRO A 37 0.47 -1.50 -11.89
CA PRO A 37 0.73 -1.88 -10.51
C PRO A 37 -0.30 -1.25 -9.56
N ILE A 38 -0.92 -2.09 -8.73
CA ILE A 38 -1.83 -1.69 -7.66
C ILE A 38 -1.27 -2.20 -6.33
N ILE A 39 -1.19 -1.33 -5.32
CA ILE A 39 -0.83 -1.72 -3.95
C ILE A 39 -2.05 -1.56 -3.05
N PHE A 40 -2.39 -2.63 -2.35
CA PHE A 40 -3.44 -2.67 -1.35
C PHE A 40 -2.85 -2.56 0.05
N LEU A 41 -3.33 -1.58 0.81
CA LEU A 41 -2.88 -1.24 2.16
C LEU A 41 -4.00 -1.48 3.17
N HIS A 42 -3.76 -2.37 4.12
CA HIS A 42 -4.75 -2.78 5.12
C HIS A 42 -4.93 -1.76 6.25
N GLY A 43 -6.01 -1.89 7.01
CA GLY A 43 -6.30 -1.09 8.20
C GLY A 43 -5.55 -1.55 9.44
N PHE A 44 -5.69 -0.79 10.53
CA PHE A 44 -5.12 -1.13 11.84
C PHE A 44 -5.61 -2.51 12.31
N GLY A 45 -4.70 -3.32 12.82
CA GLY A 45 -5.00 -4.68 13.32
C GLY A 45 -5.35 -5.71 12.24
N ALA A 46 -5.31 -5.34 10.96
CA ALA A 46 -5.52 -6.24 9.84
C ALA A 46 -4.18 -6.72 9.24
N SER A 47 -4.22 -7.35 8.09
CA SER A 47 -3.04 -7.81 7.34
C SER A 47 -3.33 -7.80 5.83
N ARG A 48 -2.30 -8.11 5.01
CA ARG A 48 -2.43 -8.29 3.56
C ARG A 48 -3.54 -9.25 3.16
N LYS A 49 -3.88 -10.22 4.02
CA LYS A 49 -4.95 -11.23 3.81
C LYS A 49 -6.34 -10.60 3.70
N HIS A 50 -6.53 -9.37 4.19
CA HIS A 50 -7.75 -8.58 3.99
C HIS A 50 -8.10 -8.46 2.50
N TRP A 51 -7.09 -8.35 1.63
CA TRP A 51 -7.22 -8.08 0.21
C TRP A 51 -7.17 -9.33 -0.69
N ARG A 52 -7.18 -10.55 -0.13
CA ARG A 52 -7.01 -11.81 -0.86
C ARG A 52 -7.89 -11.95 -2.11
N ASN A 53 -9.17 -11.54 -2.01
CA ASN A 53 -10.11 -11.61 -3.14
C ASN A 53 -9.88 -10.49 -4.15
N ASN A 54 -9.43 -9.32 -3.69
CA ASN A 54 -9.14 -8.18 -4.53
C ASN A 54 -7.89 -8.42 -5.41
N LEU A 55 -6.86 -9.08 -4.88
CA LEU A 55 -5.67 -9.42 -5.66
C LEU A 55 -6.02 -10.19 -6.93
N GLU A 56 -6.77 -11.28 -6.80
CA GLU A 56 -7.22 -12.08 -7.94
C GLU A 56 -8.12 -11.28 -8.90
N TYR A 57 -9.07 -10.54 -8.34
CA TYR A 57 -10.02 -9.78 -9.12
C TYR A 57 -9.32 -8.80 -10.06
N PHE A 58 -8.35 -8.06 -9.56
CA PHE A 58 -7.62 -7.08 -10.36
C PHE A 58 -6.55 -7.72 -11.25
N ALA A 59 -5.93 -8.82 -10.83
CA ALA A 59 -5.01 -9.58 -11.67
C ALA A 59 -5.68 -10.08 -12.96
N LYS A 60 -6.91 -10.60 -12.85
CA LYS A 60 -7.73 -11.00 -13.99
C LYS A 60 -8.14 -9.82 -14.91
N ARG A 61 -7.92 -8.58 -14.47
CA ARG A 61 -8.21 -7.34 -15.19
C ARG A 61 -6.97 -6.57 -15.60
N ASN A 62 -5.92 -7.32 -15.90
CA ASN A 62 -4.68 -6.78 -16.46
C ASN A 62 -3.93 -5.82 -15.49
N CYS A 63 -3.96 -6.14 -14.19
CA CYS A 63 -3.21 -5.43 -13.16
C CYS A 63 -2.17 -6.34 -12.50
N ALA A 64 -1.06 -5.76 -12.07
CA ALA A 64 -0.11 -6.36 -11.13
C ALA A 64 -0.53 -5.94 -9.72
N SER A 65 -1.17 -6.84 -8.99
CA SER A 65 -1.83 -6.54 -7.71
C SER A 65 -0.96 -6.99 -6.54
N TYR A 66 -0.53 -6.05 -5.72
CA TYR A 66 0.31 -6.28 -4.54
C TYR A 66 -0.49 -6.01 -3.27
N SER A 67 -0.30 -6.81 -2.23
CA SER A 67 -0.74 -6.47 -0.87
C SER A 67 0.39 -6.64 0.11
N LEU A 68 0.52 -5.70 1.03
CA LEU A 68 1.67 -5.54 1.92
C LEU A 68 1.20 -5.59 3.37
N ASP A 69 1.88 -6.41 4.19
CA ASP A 69 1.75 -6.30 5.64
C ASP A 69 2.59 -5.11 6.10
N LEU A 70 1.94 -4.06 6.59
CA LEU A 70 2.63 -2.93 7.17
C LEU A 70 3.43 -3.39 8.41
N ILE A 71 4.65 -2.88 8.59
CA ILE A 71 5.49 -3.24 9.74
C ILE A 71 4.72 -3.08 11.05
N GLY A 72 4.82 -4.07 11.93
CA GLY A 72 4.01 -4.14 13.15
C GLY A 72 2.69 -4.90 12.99
N PHE A 73 2.38 -5.43 11.79
CA PHE A 73 1.14 -6.17 11.51
C PHE A 73 1.38 -7.44 10.69
N GLY A 74 0.40 -8.34 10.76
CA GLY A 74 0.36 -9.55 9.96
C GLY A 74 1.55 -10.48 10.17
N ASP A 75 2.13 -10.95 9.05
CA ASP A 75 3.30 -11.82 9.04
C ASP A 75 4.62 -11.02 8.83
N SER A 76 4.55 -9.68 8.85
CA SER A 76 5.71 -8.79 8.92
C SER A 76 6.26 -8.71 10.35
N ASP A 77 7.54 -8.37 10.49
CA ASP A 77 8.16 -8.17 11.78
C ASP A 77 7.40 -7.14 12.62
N GLN A 78 7.40 -7.38 13.95
CA GLN A 78 6.76 -6.52 14.96
C GLN A 78 7.81 -5.96 15.91
N PRO A 79 8.61 -4.99 15.47
CA PRO A 79 9.70 -4.46 16.26
C PRO A 79 9.19 -3.70 17.48
N GLY A 80 9.94 -3.79 18.56
CA GLY A 80 9.71 -2.98 19.75
C GLY A 80 10.08 -1.50 19.52
N ILE A 81 9.56 -0.63 20.40
CA ILE A 81 9.81 0.83 20.35
C ILE A 81 11.30 1.18 20.32
N ARG A 82 12.16 0.39 20.96
CA ARG A 82 13.61 0.63 20.97
C ARG A 82 14.29 0.38 19.63
N GLN A 83 13.67 -0.40 18.75
CA GLN A 83 14.25 -0.79 17.46
C GLN A 83 13.86 0.17 16.32
N ILE A 84 12.63 0.69 16.32
CA ILE A 84 12.10 1.51 15.22
C ILE A 84 11.39 2.78 15.72
N GLY A 85 11.30 3.00 17.01
CA GLY A 85 10.48 4.06 17.58
C GLY A 85 8.99 3.69 17.62
N LYS A 86 8.15 4.68 17.93
CA LYS A 86 6.70 4.50 17.93
C LYS A 86 6.21 4.41 16.49
N LEU A 87 5.58 3.30 16.13
CA LEU A 87 4.96 3.13 14.81
C LEU A 87 3.97 4.27 14.51
N ASN A 88 4.10 4.86 13.34
CA ASN A 88 3.30 6.00 12.92
C ASN A 88 3.20 6.04 11.39
N ASN A 89 2.38 6.96 10.89
CA ASN A 89 2.11 7.11 9.46
C ASN A 89 3.36 7.42 8.62
N GLU A 90 4.36 8.09 9.22
CA GLU A 90 5.63 8.40 8.54
C GLU A 90 6.42 7.12 8.23
N ILE A 91 6.52 6.22 9.22
CA ILE A 91 7.21 4.92 9.08
C ILE A 91 6.52 4.08 8.00
N TRP A 92 5.20 3.94 8.06
CA TRP A 92 4.45 3.14 7.08
C TRP A 92 4.50 3.73 5.67
N SER A 93 4.43 5.06 5.53
CA SER A 93 4.54 5.69 4.21
C SER A 93 5.95 5.55 3.62
N ASN A 94 7.00 5.59 4.45
CA ASN A 94 8.36 5.32 4.00
C ASN A 94 8.54 3.85 3.59
N GLN A 95 7.95 2.90 4.34
CA GLN A 95 7.92 1.49 3.95
C GLN A 95 7.28 1.30 2.56
N VAL A 96 6.13 1.91 2.29
CA VAL A 96 5.45 1.81 0.98
C VAL A 96 6.29 2.48 -0.12
N LYS A 97 6.88 3.64 0.16
CA LYS A 97 7.81 4.31 -0.78
C LYS A 97 8.95 3.38 -1.20
N ASP A 98 9.60 2.77 -0.20
CA ASP A 98 10.76 1.91 -0.44
C ASP A 98 10.35 0.58 -1.11
N PHE A 99 9.15 0.05 -0.81
CA PHE A 99 8.58 -1.10 -1.51
C PHE A 99 8.36 -0.81 -3.00
N ILE A 100 7.83 0.37 -3.33
CA ILE A 100 7.70 0.81 -4.72
C ILE A 100 9.07 0.85 -5.39
N ALA A 101 10.05 1.47 -4.75
CA ALA A 101 11.38 1.66 -5.33
C ALA A 101 12.16 0.36 -5.49
N GLN A 102 12.08 -0.55 -4.52
CA GLN A 102 12.94 -1.73 -4.45
C GLN A 102 12.30 -3.00 -4.99
N VAL A 103 10.97 -3.12 -4.91
CA VAL A 103 10.25 -4.33 -5.33
C VAL A 103 9.52 -4.14 -6.65
N ILE A 104 8.83 -3.02 -6.85
CA ILE A 104 8.01 -2.80 -8.05
C ILE A 104 8.81 -2.17 -9.18
N ARG A 105 9.53 -1.07 -8.94
CA ARG A 105 10.25 -0.31 -9.96
C ARG A 105 11.28 -1.10 -10.78
N PRO A 106 12.04 -2.04 -10.23
CA PRO A 106 12.96 -2.84 -11.04
C PRO A 106 12.28 -3.62 -12.16
N LYS A 107 10.99 -3.94 -12.00
CA LYS A 107 10.19 -4.73 -12.94
C LYS A 107 9.15 -3.91 -13.72
N ASN A 108 8.77 -2.73 -13.20
CA ASN A 108 7.67 -1.95 -13.75
C ASN A 108 7.85 -0.44 -13.55
N SER A 109 7.99 0.29 -14.64
CA SER A 109 8.15 1.76 -14.63
C SER A 109 6.84 2.55 -14.57
N ARG A 110 5.67 1.90 -14.61
CA ARG A 110 4.37 2.56 -14.60
C ARG A 110 4.10 3.23 -13.26
N LYS A 111 3.27 4.26 -13.27
CA LYS A 111 2.76 4.87 -12.02
C LYS A 111 1.88 3.88 -11.27
N VAL A 112 1.96 3.90 -9.94
CA VAL A 112 1.28 2.97 -9.04
C VAL A 112 -0.10 3.51 -8.65
N ILE A 113 -1.09 2.62 -8.55
CA ILE A 113 -2.38 2.90 -7.92
C ILE A 113 -2.30 2.41 -6.47
N LEU A 114 -2.67 3.26 -5.51
CA LEU A 114 -2.77 2.89 -4.10
C LEU A 114 -4.23 2.74 -3.68
N ILE A 115 -4.55 1.63 -3.03
CA ILE A 115 -5.88 1.36 -2.48
C ILE A 115 -5.72 1.08 -0.99
N GLY A 116 -6.31 1.91 -0.16
CA GLY A 116 -6.19 1.82 1.29
C GLY A 116 -7.53 1.69 2.00
N ASN A 117 -7.51 0.97 3.14
CA ASN A 117 -8.62 0.90 4.08
C ASN A 117 -8.19 1.51 5.42
N SER A 118 -8.96 2.45 5.96
CA SER A 118 -8.72 3.06 7.28
C SER A 118 -7.29 3.60 7.43
N LEU A 119 -6.45 3.00 8.30
CA LEU A 119 -5.02 3.32 8.42
C LEU A 119 -4.31 3.28 7.05
N GLY A 120 -4.58 2.25 6.24
CA GLY A 120 -4.01 2.12 4.89
C GLY A 120 -4.42 3.27 3.97
N SER A 121 -5.61 3.85 4.15
CA SER A 121 -6.03 5.06 3.42
C SER A 121 -5.16 6.27 3.77
N LEU A 122 -4.86 6.45 5.06
CA LEU A 122 -3.99 7.55 5.51
C LEU A 122 -2.56 7.38 4.97
N VAL A 123 -2.03 6.16 5.00
CA VAL A 123 -0.73 5.82 4.41
C VAL A 123 -0.72 6.11 2.91
N ALA A 124 -1.75 5.66 2.17
CA ALA A 124 -1.87 5.88 0.73
C ALA A 124 -1.89 7.37 0.36
N LEU A 125 -2.67 8.17 1.10
CA LEU A 125 -2.74 9.62 0.91
C LEU A 125 -1.40 10.31 1.20
N THR A 126 -0.69 9.87 2.24
CA THR A 126 0.65 10.41 2.57
C THR A 126 1.67 10.06 1.47
N CYS A 127 1.62 8.83 0.94
CA CYS A 127 2.47 8.43 -0.19
C CYS A 127 2.18 9.26 -1.43
N ALA A 128 0.91 9.56 -1.73
CA ALA A 128 0.55 10.37 -2.90
C ALA A 128 1.13 11.80 -2.83
N VAL A 129 1.20 12.38 -1.63
CA VAL A 129 1.84 13.70 -1.43
C VAL A 129 3.36 13.62 -1.60
N LYS A 130 3.99 12.55 -1.09
CA LYS A 130 5.46 12.39 -1.13
C LYS A 130 5.99 11.93 -2.49
N LEU A 131 5.19 11.21 -3.25
CA LEU A 131 5.57 10.50 -4.48
C LEU A 131 4.68 10.91 -5.66
N GLU A 132 4.39 12.19 -5.80
CA GLU A 132 3.43 12.73 -6.79
C GLU A 132 3.68 12.21 -8.21
N ASP A 133 4.95 12.10 -8.61
CA ASP A 133 5.33 11.63 -9.96
C ASP A 133 5.22 10.11 -10.13
N GLN A 134 5.12 9.35 -9.04
CA GLN A 134 5.09 7.89 -9.06
C GLN A 134 3.69 7.31 -8.82
N ILE A 135 2.76 8.10 -8.28
CA ILE A 135 1.40 7.67 -7.98
C ILE A 135 0.43 8.17 -9.06
N ALA A 136 -0.31 7.23 -9.66
CA ALA A 136 -1.32 7.52 -10.65
C ALA A 136 -2.66 7.90 -10.03
N LYS A 137 -3.05 7.18 -8.95
CA LYS A 137 -4.36 7.33 -8.30
C LYS A 137 -4.31 6.79 -6.87
N VAL A 138 -5.13 7.36 -6.00
CA VAL A 138 -5.43 6.84 -4.67
C VAL A 138 -6.91 6.56 -4.54
N ILE A 139 -7.24 5.38 -3.98
CA ILE A 139 -8.59 5.02 -3.54
C ILE A 139 -8.51 4.81 -2.03
N ALA A 140 -9.18 5.67 -1.28
CA ALA A 140 -9.18 5.67 0.19
C ALA A 140 -10.61 5.37 0.69
N SER A 141 -10.79 4.31 1.50
CA SER A 141 -12.12 3.92 1.99
C SER A 141 -12.05 3.03 3.25
N PRO A 142 -12.81 3.33 4.28
CA PRO A 142 -13.11 4.67 4.74
C PRO A 142 -11.87 5.38 5.29
N LEU A 143 -11.90 6.69 5.37
CA LEU A 143 -10.88 7.41 6.14
C LEU A 143 -11.15 7.27 7.64
N PRO A 144 -10.11 7.19 8.50
CA PRO A 144 -10.31 7.26 9.94
C PRO A 144 -11.01 8.56 10.33
N ASP A 145 -12.05 8.47 11.13
CA ASP A 145 -12.99 9.57 11.45
C ASP A 145 -12.39 10.70 12.31
N GLN A 146 -11.13 10.59 12.70
CA GLN A 146 -10.46 11.60 13.52
C GLN A 146 -9.06 11.91 13.00
N ILE A 147 -8.99 12.90 12.14
CA ILE A 147 -7.93 13.89 12.31
C ILE A 147 -8.43 14.81 13.42
N GLN A 148 -8.23 14.46 14.69
CA GLN A 148 -8.37 15.41 15.79
C GLN A 148 -7.40 16.57 15.51
N GLU A 149 -7.95 17.67 15.06
CA GLU A 149 -7.24 18.93 14.92
C GLU A 149 -6.75 19.32 16.31
N ASN A 150 -5.48 19.08 16.58
CA ASN A 150 -4.80 19.85 17.63
C ASN A 150 -4.91 21.32 17.22
N LYS A 151 -5.71 22.09 17.96
CA LYS A 151 -6.09 23.49 17.70
C LYS A 151 -4.93 24.50 17.56
N LYS A 152 -3.68 24.06 17.41
CA LYS A 152 -2.48 24.91 17.38
C LYS A 152 -1.76 25.02 16.02
N SER A 153 -2.29 24.47 14.93
CA SER A 153 -1.61 24.58 13.63
C SER A 153 -2.55 25.00 12.50
N LYS A 154 -2.67 26.30 12.27
CA LYS A 154 -3.38 26.90 11.11
C LYS A 154 -2.74 26.50 9.75
N THR A 155 -1.50 26.07 9.72
CA THR A 155 -0.73 25.73 8.52
C THR A 155 -1.11 24.38 7.90
N LYS A 156 -1.61 23.40 8.67
CA LYS A 156 -1.99 22.09 8.15
C LYS A 156 -3.33 22.08 7.38
N LYS A 157 -4.21 23.03 7.65
CA LYS A 157 -5.52 23.13 6.99
C LYS A 157 -5.41 23.46 5.49
N LEU A 158 -4.42 24.25 5.11
CA LEU A 158 -4.19 24.67 3.71
C LEU A 158 -3.66 23.52 2.84
N SER A 159 -2.84 22.62 3.42
CA SER A 159 -2.27 21.47 2.72
C SER A 159 -3.31 20.39 2.38
N PHE A 160 -4.25 20.13 3.30
CA PHE A 160 -5.30 19.14 3.09
C PHE A 160 -6.35 19.61 2.07
N LYS A 161 -6.72 20.89 2.07
CA LYS A 161 -7.64 21.46 1.08
C LYS A 161 -7.03 21.45 -0.32
N LYS A 162 -5.75 21.80 -0.47
CA LYS A 162 -5.02 21.66 -1.76
C LYS A 162 -4.97 20.22 -2.25
N PHE A 163 -4.90 19.25 -1.34
CA PHE A 163 -4.91 17.83 -1.66
C PHE A 163 -6.29 17.38 -2.16
N GLN A 164 -7.39 17.78 -1.49
CA GLN A 164 -8.77 17.48 -1.93
C GLN A 164 -9.03 18.02 -3.33
N ASP A 165 -8.65 19.27 -3.59
CA ASP A 165 -8.89 19.94 -4.88
C ASP A 165 -8.11 19.28 -6.05
N LYS A 166 -6.97 18.63 -5.76
CA LYS A 166 -6.09 18.04 -6.78
C LYS A 166 -6.39 16.55 -7.05
N PHE A 167 -6.84 15.78 -6.06
CA PHE A 167 -6.93 14.33 -6.12
C PHE A 167 -8.32 13.74 -5.94
N ILE A 168 -9.29 14.50 -5.44
CA ILE A 168 -10.68 14.05 -5.29
C ILE A 168 -11.53 14.79 -6.33
N ARG A 169 -11.51 14.31 -7.58
CA ARG A 169 -12.61 14.55 -8.52
C ARG A 169 -13.53 13.33 -8.41
N ILE A 170 -14.64 13.52 -7.71
CA ILE A 170 -15.81 12.64 -7.75
C ILE A 170 -16.54 12.89 -9.07
#